data_ff02c9e4cbd39b19de0b754eb23b3c9f
#
_entry.id   ff02c9e4cbd39b19de0b754eb23b3c9f
#
_cell.length_a   1.000
_cell.length_b   1.000
_cell.length_c   1.000
_cell.angle_alpha   90.00
_cell.angle_beta   90.00
_cell.angle_gamma   90.00
#
_symmetry.space_group_name_H-M   'P 1'
#
loop_
_entity.id
_entity.type
_entity.pdbx_description
1 polymer ?
#
loop_
_entity_poly.entity_id
_entity_poly.type
_entity_poly.pdbx_seq_one_letter_code
_entity_poly.pdbx_strand_id
1 'polypeptide(L)'
;MTRADAERWLREDLGHDDVTNDLPGESTARLVAKDSGIIAGLGAAKTVFDVLDVPVERRTEPGERVDAGDVLLAASGPTRAVLRGERVATNLVGHASGIATLTRVAVDAAREVSDDTEIAATRKTTPGLRSVEKRAVRAGGGDTHRLDASHMVMVKDNHIAAYGLEDAVERFRERASFATRIDVEVESVAEAERAADAGADIVLVDNATPDTVRDARDRLDSSVLVEASGGISVADVPDYAAAGADIISMGSLTHSALPLDCSFRLLE
;
A
#
# COMPACT_ATOMS: atom_id res chain seq x y z
N MET A 1 4.21 -11.61 4.06
CA MET A 1 3.19 -12.65 3.94
C MET A 1 3.79 -13.96 4.41
N THR A 2 3.06 -14.72 5.21
CA THR A 2 3.51 -15.99 5.77
C THR A 2 2.85 -17.18 5.05
N ARG A 3 3.41 -18.38 5.22
CA ARG A 3 2.79 -19.63 4.76
C ARG A 3 1.37 -19.81 5.36
N ALA A 4 1.20 -19.45 6.63
CA ALA A 4 -0.09 -19.53 7.32
C ALA A 4 -1.16 -18.61 6.69
N ASP A 5 -0.79 -17.46 6.14
CA ASP A 5 -1.72 -16.61 5.40
C ASP A 5 -2.20 -17.30 4.12
N ALA A 6 -1.28 -17.88 3.35
CA ALA A 6 -1.62 -18.61 2.12
C ALA A 6 -2.49 -19.84 2.40
N GLU A 7 -2.20 -20.59 3.46
CA GLU A 7 -3.01 -21.72 3.89
C GLU A 7 -4.44 -21.30 4.28
N ARG A 8 -4.59 -20.13 4.91
CA ARG A 8 -5.91 -19.59 5.26
C ARG A 8 -6.72 -19.22 4.01
N TRP A 9 -6.11 -18.54 3.04
CA TRP A 9 -6.78 -18.15 1.79
C TRP A 9 -7.13 -19.36 0.91
N LEU A 10 -6.22 -20.35 0.83
CA LEU A 10 -6.54 -21.61 0.13
C LEU A 10 -7.69 -22.35 0.82
N ARG A 11 -7.74 -22.38 2.14
CA ARG A 11 -8.85 -23.00 2.88
C ARG A 11 -10.17 -22.29 2.64
N GLU A 12 -10.16 -20.96 2.53
CA GLU A 12 -11.34 -20.15 2.20
C GLU A 12 -11.88 -20.51 0.81
N ASP A 13 -11.00 -20.64 -0.19
CA ASP A 13 -11.36 -20.89 -1.58
C ASP A 13 -11.72 -22.36 -1.83
N LEU A 14 -10.98 -23.31 -1.29
CA LEU A 14 -11.18 -24.73 -1.51
C LEU A 14 -12.30 -25.35 -0.61
N GLY A 15 -12.65 -24.69 0.48
CA GLY A 15 -13.66 -25.19 1.42
C GLY A 15 -13.28 -26.53 2.05
N HIS A 16 -14.29 -27.41 2.14
CA HIS A 16 -14.10 -28.76 2.71
C HIS A 16 -13.56 -29.76 1.69
N ASP A 17 -13.94 -29.63 0.41
CA ASP A 17 -13.46 -30.47 -0.68
C ASP A 17 -13.61 -29.71 -2.01
N ASP A 18 -12.57 -29.79 -2.83
CA ASP A 18 -12.56 -29.24 -4.17
C ASP A 18 -13.20 -30.25 -5.16
N VAL A 19 -14.44 -30.01 -5.49
CA VAL A 19 -15.22 -30.88 -6.38
C VAL A 19 -15.01 -30.57 -7.87
N THR A 20 -14.20 -29.57 -8.21
CA THR A 20 -14.05 -29.10 -9.59
C THR A 20 -12.72 -29.52 -10.20
N ASN A 21 -11.62 -29.43 -9.45
CA ASN A 21 -10.26 -29.58 -9.97
C ASN A 21 -9.73 -31.02 -9.81
N ASP A 22 -10.54 -32.02 -10.05
CA ASP A 22 -10.09 -33.42 -10.02
C ASP A 22 -9.60 -33.88 -11.41
N LEU A 23 -8.55 -33.20 -11.89
CA LEU A 23 -7.93 -33.47 -13.18
C LEU A 23 -6.61 -34.20 -12.99
N PRO A 24 -6.40 -35.33 -13.73
CA PRO A 24 -5.15 -36.08 -13.66
C PRO A 24 -4.01 -35.43 -14.45
N GLY A 25 -2.78 -35.92 -14.24
CA GLY A 25 -1.60 -35.55 -15.02
C GLY A 25 -0.86 -34.33 -14.49
N GLU A 26 0.08 -33.87 -15.31
CA GLU A 26 0.92 -32.70 -15.06
C GLU A 26 0.56 -31.60 -16.05
N SER A 27 0.61 -30.37 -15.62
CA SER A 27 0.35 -29.21 -16.48
C SER A 27 1.24 -28.05 -16.14
N THR A 28 1.45 -27.18 -17.13
CA THR A 28 2.00 -25.84 -16.95
C THR A 28 0.90 -24.82 -17.22
N ALA A 29 0.77 -23.85 -16.34
CA ALA A 29 -0.14 -22.73 -16.52
C ALA A 29 0.62 -21.40 -16.45
N ARG A 30 0.07 -20.37 -17.07
CA ARG A 30 0.59 -19.00 -17.05
C ARG A 30 -0.45 -18.03 -16.49
N LEU A 31 0.00 -17.17 -15.60
CA LEU A 31 -0.74 -15.97 -15.22
C LEU A 31 -0.36 -14.86 -16.20
N VAL A 32 -1.35 -14.27 -16.85
CA VAL A 32 -1.19 -13.31 -17.93
C VAL A 32 -1.96 -12.05 -17.60
N ALA A 33 -1.34 -10.88 -17.78
CA ALA A 33 -2.02 -9.58 -17.68
C ALA A 33 -3.03 -9.43 -18.83
N LYS A 34 -4.22 -8.90 -18.56
CA LYS A 34 -5.22 -8.54 -19.55
C LYS A 34 -5.31 -7.04 -19.80
N ASP A 35 -4.75 -6.26 -18.87
CA ASP A 35 -4.64 -4.82 -18.93
C ASP A 35 -3.19 -4.39 -18.69
N SER A 36 -2.84 -3.15 -19.10
CA SER A 36 -1.55 -2.55 -18.77
C SER A 36 -1.54 -2.02 -17.34
N GLY A 37 -0.41 -2.16 -16.64
CA GLY A 37 -0.27 -1.66 -15.27
C GLY A 37 1.08 -1.93 -14.64
N ILE A 38 1.17 -1.71 -13.34
CA ILE A 38 2.38 -1.98 -12.53
C ILE A 38 2.16 -3.27 -11.75
N ILE A 39 3.08 -4.20 -11.90
CA ILE A 39 2.94 -5.53 -11.28
C ILE A 39 3.33 -5.52 -9.80
N ALA A 40 2.49 -6.18 -9.00
CA ALA A 40 2.73 -6.48 -7.60
C ALA A 40 2.08 -7.83 -7.21
N GLY A 41 2.32 -8.30 -5.99
CA GLY A 41 1.67 -9.50 -5.46
C GLY A 41 2.27 -10.84 -5.90
N LEU A 42 3.25 -10.88 -6.82
CA LEU A 42 3.87 -12.13 -7.31
C LEU A 42 4.48 -12.98 -6.19
N GLY A 43 5.07 -12.35 -5.16
CA GLY A 43 5.56 -13.07 -3.98
C GLY A 43 4.44 -13.72 -3.17
N ALA A 44 3.25 -13.11 -3.17
CA ALA A 44 2.06 -13.67 -2.52
C ALA A 44 1.54 -14.88 -3.31
N ALA A 45 1.40 -14.76 -4.62
CA ALA A 45 1.04 -15.86 -5.50
C ALA A 45 2.02 -17.04 -5.40
N LYS A 46 3.34 -16.75 -5.40
CA LYS A 46 4.35 -17.80 -5.20
C LYS A 46 4.13 -18.56 -3.88
N THR A 47 3.87 -17.86 -2.78
CA THR A 47 3.64 -18.55 -1.48
C THR A 47 2.39 -19.43 -1.51
N VAL A 48 1.34 -19.06 -2.25
CA VAL A 48 0.15 -19.91 -2.46
C VAL A 48 0.55 -21.21 -3.15
N PHE A 49 1.32 -21.14 -4.22
CA PHE A 49 1.80 -22.33 -4.94
C PHE A 49 2.82 -23.14 -4.13
N ASP A 50 3.67 -22.49 -3.32
CA ASP A 50 4.58 -23.20 -2.40
C ASP A 50 3.84 -24.05 -1.35
N VAL A 51 2.64 -23.62 -0.92
CA VAL A 51 1.78 -24.43 -0.02
C VAL A 51 1.26 -25.68 -0.73
N LEU A 52 1.07 -25.61 -2.04
CA LEU A 52 0.57 -26.71 -2.88
C LEU A 52 1.69 -27.56 -3.50
N ASP A 53 2.95 -27.30 -3.10
CA ASP A 53 4.16 -27.94 -3.66
C ASP A 53 4.25 -27.79 -5.20
N VAL A 54 3.79 -26.66 -5.75
CA VAL A 54 3.83 -26.33 -7.18
C VAL A 54 4.96 -25.32 -7.44
N PRO A 55 6.01 -25.68 -8.21
CA PRO A 55 7.05 -24.76 -8.64
C PRO A 55 6.50 -23.60 -9.48
N VAL A 56 7.01 -22.38 -9.19
CA VAL A 56 6.64 -21.15 -9.89
C VAL A 56 7.89 -20.48 -10.42
N GLU A 57 7.85 -20.12 -11.70
CA GLU A 57 8.82 -19.26 -12.36
C GLU A 57 8.21 -17.88 -12.58
N ARG A 58 8.81 -16.83 -11.99
CA ARG A 58 8.42 -15.44 -12.26
C ARG A 58 8.98 -15.01 -13.60
N ARG A 59 8.20 -14.25 -14.36
CA ARG A 59 8.57 -13.69 -15.68
C ARG A 59 8.68 -12.17 -15.64
N THR A 60 8.21 -11.55 -14.57
CA THR A 60 8.27 -10.12 -14.29
C THR A 60 8.63 -9.90 -12.83
N GLU A 61 9.11 -8.71 -12.49
CA GLU A 61 9.44 -8.33 -11.12
C GLU A 61 8.43 -7.28 -10.60
N PRO A 62 8.20 -7.23 -9.27
CA PRO A 62 7.34 -6.20 -8.67
C PRO A 62 7.84 -4.79 -8.98
N GLY A 63 6.95 -3.93 -9.45
CA GLY A 63 7.25 -2.55 -9.86
C GLY A 63 7.48 -2.39 -11.36
N GLU A 64 7.62 -3.47 -12.11
CA GLU A 64 7.68 -3.41 -13.57
C GLU A 64 6.33 -3.05 -14.17
N ARG A 65 6.37 -2.28 -15.27
CA ARG A 65 5.20 -2.03 -16.11
C ARG A 65 5.01 -3.19 -17.05
N VAL A 66 3.78 -3.63 -17.21
CA VAL A 66 3.36 -4.66 -18.16
C VAL A 66 2.25 -4.15 -19.06
N ASP A 67 2.11 -4.81 -20.20
CA ASP A 67 1.01 -4.62 -21.14
C ASP A 67 0.11 -5.86 -21.21
N ALA A 68 -1.07 -5.69 -21.80
CA ALA A 68 -1.99 -6.79 -22.01
C ALA A 68 -1.33 -7.89 -22.87
N GLY A 69 -1.34 -9.14 -22.37
CA GLY A 69 -0.71 -10.29 -22.99
C GLY A 69 0.62 -10.71 -22.34
N ASP A 70 1.23 -9.88 -21.51
CA ASP A 70 2.47 -10.23 -20.83
C ASP A 70 2.27 -11.36 -19.82
N VAL A 71 3.22 -12.29 -19.82
CA VAL A 71 3.24 -13.41 -18.87
C VAL A 71 3.88 -12.96 -17.57
N LEU A 72 3.16 -13.03 -16.47
CA LEU A 72 3.60 -12.58 -15.15
C LEU A 72 4.37 -13.67 -14.40
N LEU A 73 3.84 -14.89 -14.43
CA LEU A 73 4.47 -16.09 -13.88
C LEU A 73 3.98 -17.35 -14.61
N ALA A 74 4.74 -18.43 -14.46
CA ALA A 74 4.36 -19.77 -14.87
C ALA A 74 4.41 -20.71 -13.67
N ALA A 75 3.39 -21.58 -13.54
CA ALA A 75 3.30 -22.61 -12.50
C ALA A 75 3.23 -23.99 -13.16
N SER A 76 4.04 -24.95 -12.72
CA SER A 76 4.14 -26.28 -13.33
C SER A 76 4.07 -27.37 -12.27
N GLY A 77 3.26 -28.41 -12.49
CA GLY A 77 3.12 -29.52 -11.55
C GLY A 77 1.81 -30.29 -11.76
N PRO A 78 1.40 -31.09 -10.76
CA PRO A 78 0.14 -31.84 -10.85
C PRO A 78 -1.02 -30.91 -11.21
N THR A 79 -1.77 -31.22 -12.26
CA THR A 79 -2.82 -30.36 -12.83
C THR A 79 -3.79 -29.88 -11.73
N ARG A 80 -4.21 -30.81 -10.86
CA ARG A 80 -5.10 -30.52 -9.72
C ARG A 80 -4.49 -29.45 -8.79
N ALA A 81 -3.20 -29.52 -8.48
CA ALA A 81 -2.54 -28.60 -7.59
C ALA A 81 -2.38 -27.21 -8.23
N VAL A 82 -2.02 -27.17 -9.51
CA VAL A 82 -1.90 -25.94 -10.29
C VAL A 82 -3.23 -25.18 -10.32
N LEU A 83 -4.35 -25.85 -10.59
CA LEU A 83 -5.67 -25.24 -10.66
C LEU A 83 -6.21 -24.79 -9.29
N ARG A 84 -5.88 -25.50 -8.21
CA ARG A 84 -6.24 -25.10 -6.83
C ARG A 84 -5.59 -23.78 -6.40
N GLY A 85 -4.41 -23.47 -6.94
CA GLY A 85 -3.74 -22.19 -6.65
C GLY A 85 -4.24 -21.02 -7.50
N GLU A 86 -4.90 -21.29 -8.62
CA GLU A 86 -5.27 -20.30 -9.64
C GLU A 86 -6.01 -19.09 -9.08
N ARG A 87 -7.17 -19.32 -8.43
CA ARG A 87 -8.08 -18.24 -8.02
C ARG A 87 -7.43 -17.33 -6.98
N VAL A 88 -6.86 -17.94 -5.95
CA VAL A 88 -6.21 -17.21 -4.87
C VAL A 88 -5.00 -16.40 -5.40
N ALA A 89 -4.16 -17.02 -6.23
CA ALA A 89 -3.01 -16.36 -6.83
C ALA A 89 -3.44 -15.18 -7.74
N THR A 90 -4.43 -15.39 -8.61
CA THR A 90 -4.96 -14.38 -9.52
C THR A 90 -5.55 -13.19 -8.76
N ASN A 91 -6.35 -13.46 -7.72
CA ASN A 91 -6.95 -12.41 -6.89
C ASN A 91 -5.88 -11.57 -6.17
N LEU A 92 -4.85 -12.21 -5.60
CA LEU A 92 -3.77 -11.50 -4.90
C LEU A 92 -2.93 -10.64 -5.85
N VAL A 93 -2.59 -11.15 -7.03
CA VAL A 93 -1.83 -10.40 -8.04
C VAL A 93 -2.67 -9.25 -8.59
N GLY A 94 -3.91 -9.51 -8.96
CA GLY A 94 -4.81 -8.48 -9.49
C GLY A 94 -5.03 -7.33 -8.51
N HIS A 95 -5.37 -7.65 -7.26
CA HIS A 95 -5.55 -6.65 -6.19
C HIS A 95 -4.27 -5.83 -5.93
N ALA A 96 -3.14 -6.51 -5.74
CA ALA A 96 -1.87 -5.84 -5.47
C ALA A 96 -1.41 -4.99 -6.66
N SER A 97 -1.56 -5.49 -7.89
CA SER A 97 -1.17 -4.74 -9.10
C SER A 97 -2.06 -3.53 -9.35
N GLY A 98 -3.35 -3.60 -9.01
CA GLY A 98 -4.24 -2.45 -9.04
C GLY A 98 -3.78 -1.33 -8.09
N ILE A 99 -3.41 -1.69 -6.86
CA ILE A 99 -2.82 -0.76 -5.87
C ILE A 99 -1.51 -0.16 -6.39
N ALA A 100 -0.60 -0.98 -6.91
CA ALA A 100 0.67 -0.51 -7.45
C ALA A 100 0.48 0.43 -8.64
N THR A 101 -0.48 0.13 -9.52
CA THR A 101 -0.82 0.96 -10.67
C THR A 101 -1.38 2.32 -10.24
N LEU A 102 -2.34 2.35 -9.32
CA LEU A 102 -2.90 3.60 -8.80
C LEU A 102 -1.83 4.43 -8.06
N THR A 103 -0.98 3.76 -7.28
CA THR A 103 0.14 4.43 -6.59
C THR A 103 1.10 5.06 -7.59
N ARG A 104 1.47 4.35 -8.67
CA ARG A 104 2.33 4.89 -9.74
C ARG A 104 1.73 6.14 -10.36
N VAL A 105 0.44 6.14 -10.66
CA VAL A 105 -0.25 7.30 -11.23
C VAL A 105 -0.17 8.51 -10.27
N ALA A 106 -0.36 8.29 -8.97
CA ALA A 106 -0.23 9.35 -7.96
C ALA A 106 1.22 9.85 -7.83
N VAL A 107 2.21 8.95 -7.84
CA VAL A 107 3.63 9.31 -7.81
C VAL A 107 4.02 10.12 -9.05
N ASP A 108 3.61 9.68 -10.23
CA ASP A 108 3.91 10.37 -11.47
C ASP A 108 3.26 11.77 -11.46
N ALA A 109 2.03 11.92 -10.96
CA ALA A 109 1.36 13.22 -10.81
C ALA A 109 2.11 14.15 -9.83
N ALA A 110 2.65 13.64 -8.70
CA ALA A 110 3.48 14.44 -7.81
C ALA A 110 4.77 14.89 -8.50
N ARG A 111 5.43 13.99 -9.24
CA ARG A 111 6.70 14.25 -9.95
C ARG A 111 6.59 15.26 -11.09
N GLU A 112 5.40 15.55 -11.60
CA GLU A 112 5.18 16.63 -12.56
C GLU A 112 5.50 18.01 -11.97
N VAL A 113 5.49 18.14 -10.63
CA VAL A 113 5.58 19.44 -9.93
C VAL A 113 6.71 19.45 -8.89
N SER A 114 6.99 18.34 -8.22
CA SER A 114 7.95 18.24 -7.14
C SER A 114 8.70 16.90 -7.15
N ASP A 115 10.03 16.95 -7.08
CA ASP A 115 10.85 15.74 -6.94
C ASP A 115 10.92 15.25 -5.48
N ASP A 116 10.55 16.07 -4.52
CA ASP A 116 10.73 15.80 -3.08
C ASP A 116 9.44 15.30 -2.40
N THR A 117 8.26 15.51 -3.00
CA THR A 117 6.99 15.08 -2.41
C THR A 117 6.81 13.55 -2.49
N GLU A 118 6.58 12.91 -1.34
CA GLU A 118 6.33 11.47 -1.26
C GLU A 118 4.82 11.15 -1.22
N ILE A 119 4.39 10.22 -2.07
CA ILE A 119 3.05 9.65 -2.01
C ILE A 119 3.04 8.49 -1.00
N ALA A 120 2.17 8.54 -0.02
CA ALA A 120 2.15 7.58 1.07
C ALA A 120 0.80 6.87 1.23
N ALA A 121 0.84 5.60 1.65
CA ALA A 121 -0.35 4.87 2.04
C ALA A 121 -0.72 5.14 3.50
N THR A 122 -1.96 4.86 3.87
CA THR A 122 -2.45 4.94 5.24
C THR A 122 -2.62 3.56 5.89
N ARG A 123 -3.19 3.49 7.10
CA ARG A 123 -3.65 2.23 7.72
C ARG A 123 -5.06 1.80 7.30
N LYS A 124 -5.69 2.51 6.35
CA LYS A 124 -6.98 2.12 5.76
C LYS A 124 -6.75 0.97 4.77
N THR A 125 -6.52 -0.23 5.30
CA THR A 125 -6.17 -1.45 4.57
C THR A 125 -7.22 -2.53 4.80
N THR A 126 -7.33 -3.46 3.85
CA THR A 126 -8.19 -4.65 3.99
C THR A 126 -7.67 -5.54 5.13
N PRO A 127 -8.51 -5.91 6.11
CA PRO A 127 -8.10 -6.81 7.17
C PRO A 127 -7.48 -8.11 6.64
N GLY A 128 -6.27 -8.43 7.13
CA GLY A 128 -5.51 -9.60 6.69
C GLY A 128 -4.64 -9.39 5.44
N LEU A 129 -4.84 -8.32 4.67
CA LEU A 129 -4.08 -8.05 3.44
C LEU A 129 -3.04 -6.93 3.57
N ARG A 130 -2.93 -6.25 4.71
CA ARG A 130 -2.04 -5.09 4.89
C ARG A 130 -0.62 -5.33 4.39
N SER A 131 -0.04 -6.50 4.65
CA SER A 131 1.33 -6.80 4.21
C SER A 131 1.46 -6.92 2.69
N VAL A 132 0.40 -7.33 1.99
CA VAL A 132 0.34 -7.38 0.52
C VAL A 132 0.16 -5.97 -0.02
N GLU A 133 -0.80 -5.22 0.51
CA GLU A 133 -1.15 -3.86 0.08
C GLU A 133 0.00 -2.87 0.26
N LYS A 134 0.68 -2.89 1.42
CA LYS A 134 1.86 -2.02 1.67
C LYS A 134 3.02 -2.31 0.72
N ARG A 135 3.26 -3.59 0.38
CA ARG A 135 4.25 -3.96 -0.64
C ARG A 135 3.84 -3.53 -2.04
N ALA A 136 2.54 -3.55 -2.33
CA ALA A 136 2.01 -3.07 -3.60
C ALA A 136 2.22 -1.56 -3.76
N VAL A 137 1.98 -0.77 -2.71
CA VAL A 137 2.30 0.67 -2.69
C VAL A 137 3.79 0.90 -2.97
N ARG A 138 4.69 0.14 -2.33
CA ARG A 138 6.13 0.22 -2.62
C ARG A 138 6.46 -0.14 -4.07
N ALA A 139 5.81 -1.15 -4.64
CA ALA A 139 5.97 -1.51 -6.04
C ALA A 139 5.52 -0.39 -6.98
N GLY A 140 4.49 0.37 -6.62
CA GLY A 140 4.05 1.56 -7.33
C GLY A 140 5.00 2.76 -7.20
N GLY A 141 5.97 2.72 -6.28
CA GLY A 141 6.92 3.81 -6.02
C GLY A 141 6.52 4.71 -4.85
N GLY A 142 5.43 4.42 -4.14
CA GLY A 142 4.99 5.16 -2.96
C GLY A 142 5.64 4.67 -1.66
N ASP A 143 5.44 5.41 -0.60
CA ASP A 143 5.87 5.04 0.75
C ASP A 143 4.79 4.27 1.51
N THR A 144 5.22 3.35 2.35
CA THR A 144 4.30 2.56 3.16
C THR A 144 3.66 3.37 4.27
N HIS A 145 4.27 4.49 4.65
CA HIS A 145 3.90 5.20 5.87
C HIS A 145 3.85 4.25 7.07
N ARG A 146 3.04 4.53 8.06
CA ARG A 146 2.89 3.70 9.25
C ARG A 146 2.38 2.28 8.92
N LEU A 147 3.22 1.27 9.20
CA LEU A 147 2.88 -0.14 8.94
C LEU A 147 1.79 -0.64 9.90
N ASP A 148 1.94 -0.34 11.19
CA ASP A 148 1.03 -0.73 12.25
C ASP A 148 1.15 0.23 13.46
N ALA A 149 0.55 -0.11 14.58
CA ALA A 149 0.55 0.73 15.76
C ALA A 149 1.90 0.75 16.54
N SER A 150 2.82 -0.16 16.19
CA SER A 150 4.15 -0.24 16.82
C SER A 150 5.25 0.48 16.03
N HIS A 151 4.98 0.85 14.76
CA HIS A 151 5.98 1.38 13.85
C HIS A 151 6.29 2.87 14.10
N MET A 152 5.27 3.68 14.26
CA MET A 152 5.36 5.13 14.41
C MET A 152 4.24 5.65 15.31
N VAL A 153 4.51 6.65 16.13
CA VAL A 153 3.49 7.34 16.92
C VAL A 153 2.65 8.21 15.98
N MET A 154 1.34 8.25 16.22
CA MET A 154 0.44 9.23 15.62
C MET A 154 -0.48 9.76 16.70
N VAL A 155 -0.32 11.03 17.00
CA VAL A 155 -1.17 11.80 17.92
C VAL A 155 -2.37 12.28 17.11
N LYS A 156 -3.58 12.04 17.63
CA LYS A 156 -4.84 12.40 17.01
C LYS A 156 -5.76 13.09 17.98
N ASP A 157 -6.88 13.60 17.48
CA ASP A 157 -7.98 14.25 18.21
C ASP A 157 -8.27 13.63 19.59
N ASN A 158 -8.41 12.32 19.65
CA ASN A 158 -8.67 11.59 20.89
C ASN A 158 -7.52 11.68 21.93
N HIS A 159 -6.28 11.74 21.45
CA HIS A 159 -5.12 11.92 22.34
C HIS A 159 -5.03 13.36 22.82
N ILE A 160 -5.28 14.31 21.91
CA ILE A 160 -5.32 15.75 22.21
C ILE A 160 -6.44 16.06 23.19
N ALA A 161 -7.62 15.48 22.99
CA ALA A 161 -8.75 15.65 23.92
C ALA A 161 -8.45 15.08 25.32
N ALA A 162 -7.65 14.01 25.41
CA ALA A 162 -7.34 13.37 26.69
C ALA A 162 -6.23 14.09 27.48
N TYR A 163 -5.24 14.67 26.81
CA TYR A 163 -4.01 15.18 27.46
C TYR A 163 -3.71 16.65 27.13
N GLY A 164 -4.33 17.25 26.11
CA GLY A 164 -3.83 18.45 25.45
C GLY A 164 -2.78 18.12 24.39
N LEU A 165 -2.53 19.05 23.45
CA LEU A 165 -1.66 18.80 22.31
C LEU A 165 -0.20 18.61 22.76
N GLU A 166 0.35 19.56 23.48
CA GLU A 166 1.75 19.57 23.92
C GLU A 166 2.05 18.39 24.85
N ASP A 167 1.18 18.19 25.87
CA ASP A 167 1.34 17.10 26.84
C ASP A 167 1.25 15.72 26.15
N ALA A 168 0.40 15.58 25.12
CA ALA A 168 0.33 14.35 24.34
C ALA A 168 1.62 14.07 23.59
N VAL A 169 2.21 15.08 22.92
CA VAL A 169 3.47 14.94 22.17
C VAL A 169 4.60 14.60 23.13
N GLU A 170 4.77 15.35 24.22
CA GLU A 170 5.81 15.12 25.24
C GLU A 170 5.71 13.70 25.83
N ARG A 171 4.51 13.28 26.24
CA ARG A 171 4.25 11.95 26.81
C ARG A 171 4.62 10.81 25.85
N PHE A 172 4.31 10.94 24.57
CA PHE A 172 4.66 9.92 23.60
C PHE A 172 6.15 9.98 23.25
N ARG A 173 6.77 11.15 23.22
CA ARG A 173 8.23 11.33 23.03
C ARG A 173 9.03 10.62 24.12
N GLU A 174 8.64 10.76 25.39
CA GLU A 174 9.29 10.08 26.51
C GLU A 174 9.24 8.54 26.43
N ARG A 175 8.18 7.99 25.81
CA ARG A 175 7.93 6.54 25.73
C ARG A 175 8.43 5.91 24.43
N ALA A 176 8.60 6.70 23.40
CA ALA A 176 9.02 6.22 22.09
C ALA A 176 10.54 5.93 22.07
N SER A 177 10.93 4.98 21.21
CA SER A 177 12.34 4.79 20.89
C SER A 177 12.89 6.07 20.20
N PHE A 178 14.16 6.36 20.36
CA PHE A 178 14.84 7.45 19.63
C PHE A 178 14.70 7.34 18.11
N ALA A 179 14.44 6.14 17.58
CA ALA A 179 14.22 5.87 16.15
C ALA A 179 12.76 6.05 15.71
N THR A 180 11.84 6.30 16.65
CA THR A 180 10.41 6.41 16.35
C THR A 180 10.05 7.86 16.07
N ARG A 181 9.48 8.14 14.91
CA ARG A 181 8.93 9.45 14.57
C ARG A 181 7.57 9.67 15.25
N ILE A 182 7.29 10.94 15.55
CA ILE A 182 6.01 11.38 16.08
C ILE A 182 5.32 12.23 15.02
N ASP A 183 4.19 11.75 14.57
CA ASP A 183 3.29 12.40 13.64
C ASP A 183 2.08 12.93 14.42
N VAL A 184 1.72 14.19 14.20
CA VAL A 184 0.63 14.88 14.90
C VAL A 184 -0.39 15.38 13.90
N GLU A 185 -1.62 14.86 14.00
CA GLU A 185 -2.76 15.28 13.20
C GLU A 185 -3.36 16.57 13.81
N VAL A 186 -3.46 17.61 12.99
CA VAL A 186 -3.95 18.94 13.36
C VAL A 186 -4.96 19.46 12.35
N GLU A 187 -5.81 20.40 12.76
CA GLU A 187 -6.85 21.00 11.92
C GLU A 187 -6.53 22.45 11.49
N SER A 188 -5.46 23.04 12.02
CA SER A 188 -5.10 24.44 11.74
C SER A 188 -3.59 24.67 11.73
N VAL A 189 -3.17 25.73 11.03
CA VAL A 189 -1.76 26.17 10.99
C VAL A 189 -1.25 26.54 12.38
N ALA A 190 -2.09 27.14 13.24
CA ALA A 190 -1.71 27.47 14.61
C ALA A 190 -1.44 26.24 15.48
N GLU A 191 -2.21 25.16 15.27
CA GLU A 191 -1.92 23.87 15.91
C GLU A 191 -0.69 23.21 15.33
N ALA A 192 -0.44 23.39 14.02
CA ALA A 192 0.79 22.89 13.36
C ALA A 192 2.06 23.49 14.00
N GLU A 193 2.08 24.82 14.21
CA GLU A 193 3.17 25.51 14.92
C GLU A 193 3.36 24.94 16.33
N ARG A 194 2.28 24.79 17.11
CA ARG A 194 2.33 24.22 18.47
C ARG A 194 2.80 22.79 18.52
N ALA A 195 2.38 21.96 17.56
CA ALA A 195 2.81 20.57 17.46
C ALA A 195 4.30 20.47 17.14
N ALA A 196 4.79 21.31 16.23
CA ALA A 196 6.22 21.40 15.89
C ALA A 196 7.05 21.88 17.10
N ASP A 197 6.62 22.92 17.80
CA ASP A 197 7.27 23.45 19.01
C ASP A 197 7.31 22.41 20.14
N ALA A 198 6.29 21.54 20.23
CA ALA A 198 6.24 20.43 21.17
C ALA A 198 7.12 19.25 20.75
N GLY A 199 7.72 19.27 19.55
CA GLY A 199 8.67 18.27 19.07
C GLY A 199 8.07 17.22 18.13
N ALA A 200 6.99 17.51 17.40
CA ALA A 200 6.53 16.67 16.31
C ALA A 200 7.61 16.55 15.22
N ASP A 201 7.80 15.35 14.67
CA ASP A 201 8.68 15.13 13.52
C ASP A 201 7.92 15.30 12.19
N ILE A 202 6.61 15.05 12.22
CA ILE A 202 5.68 15.18 11.10
C ILE A 202 4.43 15.89 11.63
N VAL A 203 3.92 16.84 10.88
CA VAL A 203 2.63 17.49 11.14
C VAL A 203 1.69 17.17 10.00
N LEU A 204 0.67 16.38 10.29
CA LEU A 204 -0.39 16.04 9.34
C LEU A 204 -1.52 17.08 9.45
N VAL A 205 -1.71 17.86 8.39
CA VAL A 205 -2.83 18.81 8.30
C VAL A 205 -4.01 18.10 7.66
N ASP A 206 -5.03 17.76 8.50
CA ASP A 206 -6.13 16.91 8.05
C ASP A 206 -7.21 17.73 7.32
N ASN A 207 -7.70 17.20 6.21
CA ASN A 207 -8.71 17.80 5.34
C ASN A 207 -8.41 19.25 4.92
N ALA A 208 -7.13 19.63 4.88
CA ALA A 208 -6.67 20.95 4.53
C ALA A 208 -6.73 21.23 3.02
N THR A 209 -6.89 22.49 2.65
CA THR A 209 -6.71 22.94 1.26
C THR A 209 -5.21 23.09 0.93
N PRO A 210 -4.81 23.09 -0.36
CA PRO A 210 -3.44 23.37 -0.73
C PRO A 210 -2.89 24.70 -0.15
N ASP A 211 -3.73 25.74 -0.07
CA ASP A 211 -3.32 27.01 0.55
C ASP A 211 -3.02 26.87 2.05
N THR A 212 -3.80 26.09 2.79
CA THR A 212 -3.54 25.80 4.19
C THR A 212 -2.23 25.03 4.38
N VAL A 213 -1.95 24.06 3.48
CA VAL A 213 -0.68 23.29 3.49
C VAL A 213 0.50 24.22 3.22
N ARG A 214 0.37 25.15 2.27
CA ARG A 214 1.41 26.15 1.97
C ARG A 214 1.66 27.05 3.18
N ASP A 215 0.61 27.56 3.82
CA ASP A 215 0.72 28.38 5.02
C ASP A 215 1.41 27.63 6.17
N ALA A 216 1.14 26.33 6.32
CA ALA A 216 1.83 25.50 7.30
C ALA A 216 3.32 25.32 6.94
N ARG A 217 3.63 24.99 5.68
CA ARG A 217 5.03 24.82 5.23
C ARG A 217 5.85 26.10 5.41
N ASP A 218 5.29 27.25 5.11
CA ASP A 218 5.97 28.56 5.22
C ASP A 218 6.30 28.94 6.67
N ARG A 219 5.57 28.41 7.66
CA ARG A 219 5.76 28.72 9.08
C ARG A 219 6.57 27.70 9.85
N LEU A 220 6.64 26.45 9.35
CA LEU A 220 7.34 25.37 10.03
C LEU A 220 8.80 25.32 9.60
N ASP A 221 9.68 24.94 10.53
CA ASP A 221 11.07 24.65 10.23
C ASP A 221 11.21 23.50 9.23
N SER A 222 12.21 23.54 8.37
CA SER A 222 12.45 22.52 7.35
C SER A 222 12.77 21.12 7.91
N SER A 223 13.07 21.02 9.19
CA SER A 223 13.27 19.74 9.89
C SER A 223 11.96 19.00 10.21
N VAL A 224 10.83 19.71 10.19
CA VAL A 224 9.49 19.16 10.40
C VAL A 224 8.84 18.89 9.05
N LEU A 225 8.41 17.65 8.81
CA LEU A 225 7.71 17.28 7.58
C LEU A 225 6.25 17.70 7.65
N VAL A 226 5.75 18.28 6.56
CA VAL A 226 4.33 18.62 6.40
C VAL A 226 3.63 17.53 5.59
N GLU A 227 2.66 16.87 6.21
CA GLU A 227 1.85 15.84 5.58
C GLU A 227 0.46 16.39 5.26
N ALA A 228 0.03 16.24 4.01
CA ALA A 228 -1.34 16.51 3.60
C ALA A 228 -2.14 15.19 3.57
N SER A 229 -3.35 15.22 4.16
CA SER A 229 -4.26 14.07 4.19
C SER A 229 -5.72 14.53 4.08
N GLY A 230 -6.64 13.58 3.88
CA GLY A 230 -8.08 13.86 3.86
C GLY A 230 -8.69 13.97 2.46
N GLY A 231 -9.22 12.86 1.94
CA GLY A 231 -10.01 12.83 0.70
C GLY A 231 -9.28 13.23 -0.59
N ILE A 232 -7.95 13.31 -0.58
CA ILE A 232 -7.13 13.73 -1.73
C ILE A 232 -7.24 12.68 -2.84
N SER A 233 -7.65 13.12 -4.04
CA SER A 233 -7.66 12.30 -5.25
C SER A 233 -6.34 12.47 -6.03
N VAL A 234 -6.09 11.60 -7.01
CA VAL A 234 -4.90 11.73 -7.88
C VAL A 234 -4.89 13.06 -8.62
N ALA A 235 -6.05 13.58 -8.99
CA ALA A 235 -6.16 14.86 -9.69
C ALA A 235 -5.75 16.06 -8.82
N ASP A 236 -5.86 15.94 -7.49
CA ASP A 236 -5.50 17.00 -6.55
C ASP A 236 -4.01 16.96 -6.17
N VAL A 237 -3.32 15.84 -6.41
CA VAL A 237 -1.91 15.63 -6.00
C VAL A 237 -0.98 16.76 -6.45
N PRO A 238 -1.02 17.24 -7.71
CA PRO A 238 -0.14 18.31 -8.15
C PRO A 238 -0.30 19.60 -7.34
N ASP A 239 -1.52 19.96 -6.95
CA ASP A 239 -1.80 21.18 -6.18
C ASP A 239 -1.21 21.12 -4.77
N TYR A 240 -1.30 19.95 -4.11
CA TYR A 240 -0.69 19.74 -2.80
C TYR A 240 0.84 19.67 -2.87
N ALA A 241 1.39 19.04 -3.90
CA ALA A 241 2.83 19.02 -4.15
C ALA A 241 3.38 20.43 -4.41
N ALA A 242 2.69 21.24 -5.23
CA ALA A 242 3.03 22.65 -5.49
C ALA A 242 2.87 23.54 -4.23
N ALA A 243 2.04 23.14 -3.28
CA ALA A 243 1.90 23.81 -1.99
C ALA A 243 3.05 23.50 -1.02
N GLY A 244 3.95 22.58 -1.36
CA GLY A 244 5.10 22.20 -0.53
C GLY A 244 4.81 21.11 0.50
N ALA A 245 3.81 20.25 0.25
CA ALA A 245 3.63 19.04 1.05
C ALA A 245 4.84 18.12 0.86
N ASP A 246 5.48 17.73 1.97
CA ASP A 246 6.55 16.73 1.95
C ASP A 246 5.97 15.32 1.75
N ILE A 247 4.77 15.09 2.28
CA ILE A 247 4.05 13.82 2.21
C ILE A 247 2.59 14.08 1.82
N ILE A 248 2.07 13.29 0.88
CA ILE A 248 0.63 13.23 0.56
C ILE A 248 0.14 11.82 0.87
N SER A 249 -0.61 11.65 1.96
CA SER A 249 -1.11 10.34 2.36
C SER A 249 -2.52 10.09 1.84
N MET A 250 -2.67 9.01 1.09
CA MET A 250 -3.88 8.67 0.36
C MET A 250 -4.41 7.29 0.78
N GLY A 251 -5.52 7.28 1.53
CA GLY A 251 -6.19 6.03 1.88
C GLY A 251 -6.78 5.31 0.65
N SER A 252 -7.18 6.06 -0.37
CA SER A 252 -7.74 5.55 -1.62
C SER A 252 -6.81 4.58 -2.35
N LEU A 253 -5.50 4.67 -2.18
CA LEU A 253 -4.53 3.75 -2.78
C LEU A 253 -4.82 2.29 -2.43
N THR A 254 -5.29 2.03 -1.22
CA THR A 254 -5.51 0.68 -0.72
C THR A 254 -6.99 0.27 -0.65
N HIS A 255 -7.91 1.20 -0.41
CA HIS A 255 -9.33 0.85 -0.27
C HIS A 255 -10.19 1.13 -1.53
N SER A 256 -9.64 1.78 -2.58
CA SER A 256 -10.41 2.15 -3.77
C SER A 256 -9.72 1.79 -5.10
N ALA A 257 -8.53 1.21 -5.08
CA ALA A 257 -7.86 0.76 -6.30
C ALA A 257 -8.65 -0.36 -6.97
N LEU A 258 -8.89 -0.23 -8.26
CA LEU A 258 -9.47 -1.31 -9.06
C LEU A 258 -8.42 -2.40 -9.31
N PRO A 259 -8.75 -3.69 -9.14
CA PRO A 259 -7.84 -4.77 -9.47
C PRO A 259 -7.40 -4.72 -10.94
N LEU A 260 -6.13 -5.06 -11.20
CA LEU A 260 -5.66 -5.31 -12.56
C LEU A 260 -6.25 -6.63 -13.05
N ASP A 261 -6.87 -6.65 -14.25
CA ASP A 261 -7.43 -7.88 -14.79
C ASP A 261 -6.30 -8.84 -15.25
N CYS A 262 -6.38 -10.05 -14.75
CA CYS A 262 -5.42 -11.12 -15.03
C CYS A 262 -6.16 -12.41 -15.37
N SER A 263 -5.58 -13.24 -16.21
CA SER A 263 -6.10 -14.58 -16.52
C SER A 263 -5.04 -15.65 -16.27
N PHE A 264 -5.50 -16.79 -15.76
CA PHE A 264 -4.68 -17.98 -15.60
C PHE A 264 -5.03 -18.99 -16.69
N ARG A 265 -4.03 -19.49 -17.44
CA ARG A 265 -4.28 -20.33 -18.61
C ARG A 265 -3.35 -21.55 -18.58
N LEU A 266 -3.96 -22.73 -18.65
CA LEU A 266 -3.21 -23.96 -18.94
C LEU A 266 -2.59 -23.87 -20.33
N LEU A 267 -1.35 -24.35 -20.46
CA LEU A 267 -0.73 -24.57 -21.75
C LEU A 267 -1.10 -25.96 -22.25
N GLU A 268 -1.41 -26.06 -23.53
CA GLU A 268 -1.65 -27.32 -24.23
C GLU A 268 -0.38 -28.16 -24.34
#